data_9b041baf7016f67c1cf1f2233f479597
#
_entry.id   9b041baf7016f67c1cf1f2233f479597
#
_cell.length_a   1.000
_cell.length_b   1.000
_cell.length_c   1.000
_cell.angle_alpha   90.00
_cell.angle_beta   90.00
_cell.angle_gamma   90.00
#
_symmetry.space_group_name_H-M   'P 1'
#
loop_
_entity.id
_entity.type
_entity.pdbx_description
1 polymer ?
#
loop_
_entity_poly.entity_id
_entity_poly.type
_entity_poly.pdbx_seq_one_letter_code
_entity_poly.pdbx_strand_id
1 'polypeptide(L)'
;MKIKLIRTGGFLPVTKAAETEVSLSYKEIDSLLLIIQPDPAAPRIKDGNYYELAVGPRNTPVDLEKVPEEYRELFSKLKKDLKIIK
;
A
#
# COMPACT_ATOMS: atom_id res chain seq x y z
N MET A 1 -9.67 -7.72 10.24
CA MET A 1 -9.81 -6.75 9.12
C MET A 1 -8.89 -7.17 7.98
N LYS A 2 -9.40 -7.15 6.78
CA LYS A 2 -8.64 -7.53 5.61
C LYS A 2 -8.13 -6.29 4.88
N ILE A 3 -6.83 -6.27 4.56
CA ILE A 3 -6.24 -5.18 3.79
C ILE A 3 -5.61 -5.75 2.52
N LYS A 4 -5.55 -4.93 1.49
CA LYS A 4 -4.98 -5.32 0.21
C LYS A 4 -3.99 -4.25 -0.24
N LEU A 5 -2.75 -4.64 -0.52
CA LEU A 5 -1.76 -3.75 -1.11
C LEU A 5 -1.81 -3.90 -2.62
N ILE A 6 -1.97 -2.79 -3.32
CA ILE A 6 -2.06 -2.75 -4.78
C ILE A 6 -0.87 -1.98 -5.33
N ARG A 7 -0.19 -2.57 -6.28
CA ARG A 7 0.93 -1.92 -6.97
C ARG A 7 0.58 -1.78 -8.43
N THR A 8 0.64 -0.55 -8.93
CA THR A 8 0.39 -0.25 -10.34
C THR A 8 1.57 0.54 -10.88
N GLY A 9 1.90 0.34 -12.14
CA GLY A 9 2.94 1.12 -12.79
C GLY A 9 4.11 0.27 -13.25
N GLY A 10 5.22 0.96 -13.52
CA GLY A 10 6.37 0.35 -14.12
C GLY A 10 6.34 0.53 -15.64
N PHE A 11 7.32 -0.05 -16.30
CA PHE A 11 7.46 0.08 -17.74
C PHE A 11 6.26 -0.49 -18.50
N LEU A 12 5.75 -1.62 -18.03
CA LEU A 12 4.50 -2.19 -18.51
C LEU A 12 3.43 -1.94 -17.45
N PRO A 13 2.28 -1.37 -17.81
CA PRO A 13 1.24 -1.07 -16.82
C PRO A 13 0.57 -2.35 -16.33
N VAL A 14 1.20 -3.01 -15.38
CA VAL A 14 0.71 -4.23 -14.79
C VAL A 14 0.28 -3.93 -13.35
N THR A 15 -0.91 -4.39 -12.99
CA THR A 15 -1.41 -4.25 -11.63
C THR A 15 -1.16 -5.54 -10.86
N LYS A 16 -0.54 -5.42 -9.70
CA LYS A 16 -0.32 -6.54 -8.79
C LYS A 16 -0.99 -6.23 -7.46
N ALA A 17 -1.43 -7.26 -6.78
CA ALA A 17 -2.06 -7.10 -5.47
C ALA A 17 -1.73 -8.25 -4.55
N ALA A 18 -1.71 -7.95 -3.25
CA ALA A 18 -1.58 -8.95 -2.20
C ALA A 18 -2.53 -8.58 -1.08
N GLU A 19 -3.16 -9.58 -0.49
CA GLU A 19 -4.17 -9.38 0.54
C GLU A 19 -3.80 -10.16 1.78
N THR A 20 -4.08 -9.58 2.96
CA THR A 20 -3.84 -10.26 4.22
C THR A 20 -4.83 -9.80 5.26
N GLU A 21 -4.99 -10.63 6.29
CA GLU A 21 -5.81 -10.31 7.44
C GLU A 21 -4.94 -9.65 8.51
N VAL A 22 -5.44 -8.59 9.13
CA VAL A 22 -4.73 -7.91 10.22
C VAL A 22 -5.64 -7.73 11.41
N SER A 23 -5.03 -7.66 12.60
CA SER A 23 -5.76 -7.47 13.85
C SER A 23 -5.81 -6.00 14.26
N LEU A 24 -5.91 -5.11 13.30
CA LEU A 24 -5.95 -3.67 13.55
C LEU A 24 -7.39 -3.17 13.54
N SER A 25 -7.70 -2.18 14.38
CA SER A 25 -8.98 -1.51 14.33
C SER A 25 -9.00 -0.48 13.20
N TYR A 26 -10.19 -0.01 12.83
CA TYR A 26 -10.30 1.06 11.84
C TYR A 26 -9.56 2.32 12.28
N LYS A 27 -9.56 2.60 13.57
CA LYS A 27 -8.87 3.76 14.12
C LYS A 27 -7.35 3.64 13.93
N GLU A 28 -6.81 2.44 14.17
CA GLU A 28 -5.38 2.18 13.96
C GLU A 28 -5.01 2.27 12.49
N ILE A 29 -5.85 1.75 11.61
CA ILE A 29 -5.64 1.83 10.16
C ILE A 29 -5.69 3.28 9.69
N ASP A 30 -6.64 4.06 10.17
CA ASP A 30 -6.73 5.49 9.80
C ASP A 30 -5.47 6.25 10.22
N SER A 31 -4.97 5.97 11.41
CA SER A 31 -3.73 6.57 11.90
C SER A 31 -2.54 6.18 11.02
N LEU A 32 -2.45 4.91 10.67
CA LEU A 32 -1.39 4.42 9.80
C LEU A 32 -1.45 5.08 8.41
N LEU A 33 -2.65 5.19 7.84
CA LEU A 33 -2.82 5.82 6.53
C LEU A 33 -2.38 7.28 6.52
N LEU A 34 -2.58 8.00 7.63
CA LEU A 34 -2.10 9.36 7.75
C LEU A 34 -0.56 9.42 7.76
N ILE A 35 0.07 8.45 8.43
CA ILE A 35 1.54 8.40 8.51
C ILE A 35 2.15 8.10 7.16
N ILE A 36 1.57 7.18 6.40
CA ILE A 36 2.11 6.73 5.12
C ILE A 36 1.52 7.45 3.93
N GLN A 37 0.82 8.55 4.18
CA GLN A 37 0.25 9.37 3.11
C GLN A 37 1.36 9.97 2.26
N PRO A 38 1.30 9.87 0.94
CA PRO A 38 2.31 10.47 0.06
C PRO A 38 2.33 11.98 0.23
N ASP A 39 3.52 12.57 0.09
CA ASP A 39 3.66 14.02 0.12
C ASP A 39 3.00 14.61 -1.12
N PRO A 40 1.97 15.46 -0.97
CA PRO A 40 1.30 16.06 -2.12
C PRO A 40 2.20 17.00 -2.92
N ALA A 41 3.26 17.50 -2.31
CA ALA A 41 4.22 18.37 -2.99
C ALA A 41 5.29 17.60 -3.74
N ALA A 42 5.45 16.31 -3.45
CA ALA A 42 6.45 15.50 -4.12
C ALA A 42 6.02 15.19 -5.56
N PRO A 43 6.91 15.35 -6.53
CA PRO A 43 6.58 14.96 -7.90
C PRO A 43 6.37 13.45 -7.95
N ARG A 44 5.34 13.03 -8.68
CA ARG A 44 5.12 11.61 -8.89
C ARG A 44 6.29 11.05 -9.67
N ILE A 45 6.81 9.92 -9.23
CA ILE A 45 7.92 9.27 -9.89
C ILE A 45 7.45 8.78 -11.26
N LYS A 46 8.13 9.23 -12.32
CA LYS A 46 7.71 8.98 -13.70
C LYS A 46 7.71 7.52 -14.08
N ASP A 47 8.65 6.77 -13.54
CA ASP A 47 8.80 5.33 -13.81
C ASP A 47 8.59 4.52 -12.54
N GLY A 48 8.09 5.18 -11.50
CA GLY A 48 7.96 4.57 -10.20
C GLY A 48 6.72 3.71 -10.08
N ASN A 49 6.78 2.83 -9.12
CA ASN A 49 5.65 2.02 -8.74
C ASN A 49 4.69 2.85 -7.91
N TYR A 50 3.44 2.69 -8.19
CA TYR A 50 2.38 3.39 -7.49
C TYR A 50 1.69 2.39 -6.58
N TYR A 51 1.66 2.69 -5.28
CA TYR A 51 1.06 1.81 -4.30
C TYR A 51 -0.23 2.42 -3.75
N GLU A 52 -1.22 1.56 -3.58
CA GLU A 52 -2.45 1.90 -2.90
C GLU A 52 -2.75 0.84 -1.86
N LEU A 53 -3.38 1.24 -0.76
CA LEU A 53 -3.86 0.31 0.24
C LEU A 53 -5.39 0.31 0.21
N ALA A 54 -5.97 -0.85 -0.04
CA ALA A 54 -7.41 -1.02 -0.04
C ALA A 54 -7.85 -1.56 1.32
N VAL A 55 -8.77 -0.84 1.96
CA VAL A 55 -9.36 -1.23 3.24
C VAL A 55 -10.86 -1.15 3.08
N GLY A 56 -11.51 -2.31 2.95
CA GLY A 56 -12.92 -2.36 2.61
C GLY A 56 -13.16 -1.69 1.27
N PRO A 57 -14.14 -0.77 1.15
CA PRO A 57 -14.43 -0.09 -0.12
C PRO A 57 -13.48 1.06 -0.43
N ARG A 58 -12.53 1.36 0.46
CA ARG A 58 -11.64 2.52 0.33
C ARG A 58 -10.31 2.12 -0.26
N ASN A 59 -9.85 2.85 -1.28
CA ASN A 59 -8.51 2.74 -1.82
C ASN A 59 -7.78 4.05 -1.55
N THR A 60 -6.63 3.97 -0.90
CA THR A 60 -5.87 5.15 -0.49
C THR A 60 -4.44 5.04 -1.00
N PRO A 61 -3.92 6.06 -1.70
CA PRO A 61 -2.52 6.05 -2.10
C PRO A 61 -1.62 6.03 -0.86
N VAL A 62 -0.53 5.27 -0.92
CA VAL A 62 0.38 5.14 0.20
C VAL A 62 1.84 5.24 -0.27
N ASP A 63 2.70 5.71 0.63
CA ASP A 63 4.14 5.76 0.41
C ASP A 63 4.78 4.75 1.36
N LEU A 64 5.25 3.64 0.81
CA LEU A 64 5.80 2.57 1.62
C LEU A 64 7.12 2.93 2.30
N GLU A 65 7.78 3.99 1.86
CA GLU A 65 9.00 4.47 2.53
C GLU A 65 8.69 5.13 3.88
N LYS A 66 7.45 5.55 4.08
CA LYS A 66 7.01 6.18 5.32
C LYS A 66 6.47 5.20 6.34
N VAL A 67 6.46 3.91 6.03
CA VAL A 67 5.90 2.90 6.93
C VAL A 67 6.73 2.85 8.23
N PRO A 68 6.07 2.97 9.40
CA PRO A 68 6.77 2.84 10.67
C PRO A 68 7.37 1.45 10.85
N GLU A 69 8.42 1.37 11.63
CA GLU A 69 9.14 0.11 11.85
C GLU A 69 8.23 -1.01 12.32
N GLU A 70 7.25 -0.71 13.15
CA GLU A 70 6.31 -1.70 13.67
C GLU A 70 5.46 -2.38 12.60
N TYR A 71 5.31 -1.74 11.43
CA TYR A 71 4.53 -2.28 10.33
C TYR A 71 5.37 -2.73 9.14
N ARG A 72 6.70 -2.56 9.20
CA ARG A 72 7.58 -2.90 8.08
C ARG A 72 7.50 -4.36 7.68
N GLU A 73 7.44 -5.23 8.67
CA GLU A 73 7.35 -6.66 8.43
C GLU A 73 6.08 -7.02 7.67
N LEU A 74 4.97 -6.44 8.07
CA LEU A 74 3.68 -6.65 7.43
C LEU A 74 3.73 -6.22 5.96
N PHE A 75 4.22 -5.03 5.69
CA PHE A 75 4.29 -4.53 4.32
C PHE A 75 5.34 -5.25 3.48
N SER A 76 6.44 -5.67 4.09
CA SER A 76 7.43 -6.50 3.39
C SER A 76 6.82 -7.81 2.92
N LYS A 77 6.02 -8.44 3.78
CA LYS A 77 5.32 -9.66 3.42
C LYS A 77 4.33 -9.43 2.29
N LEU A 78 3.57 -8.34 2.36
CA LEU A 78 2.62 -8.00 1.30
C LEU A 78 3.35 -7.76 -0.03
N LYS A 79 4.48 -7.07 -0.01
CA LYS A 79 5.26 -6.82 -1.22
C LYS A 79 5.77 -8.12 -1.84
N LYS A 80 6.17 -9.07 -1.03
CA LYS A 80 6.62 -10.38 -1.52
C LYS A 80 5.48 -11.19 -2.11
N ASP A 81 4.28 -11.01 -1.60
CA ASP A 81 3.12 -11.77 -2.02
C ASP A 81 2.37 -11.14 -3.20
N LEU A 82 2.85 -10.02 -3.71
CA LEU A 82 2.21 -9.34 -4.83
C LEU A 82 2.12 -10.24 -6.05
N LYS A 83 0.92 -10.38 -6.59
CA LYS A 83 0.66 -11.21 -7.77
C LYS A 83 -0.09 -10.40 -8.82
N ILE A 84 0.16 -10.71 -10.08
CA ILE A 84 -0.51 -10.04 -11.18
C ILE A 84 -2.00 -10.34 -11.13
N ILE A 85 -2.80 -9.29 -11.19
CA ILE A 85 -4.24 -9.41 -11.30
C ILE A 85 -4.61 -9.47 -12.77
N LYS A 86 -5.33 -10.51 -13.12
CA LYS A 86 -5.85 -10.65 -14.48
C LYS A 86 -7.26 -10.08 -14.57
#